data_c25027370223db36a33a16df067af81d
#
_entry.id   c25027370223db36a33a16df067af81d
#
_cell.length_a   1.000
_cell.length_b   1.000
_cell.length_c   1.000
_cell.angle_alpha   90.00
_cell.angle_beta   90.00
_cell.angle_gamma   90.00
#
_symmetry.space_group_name_H-M   'P 1'
#
loop_
_entity.id
_entity.type
_entity.pdbx_description
1 polymer ?
#
loop_
_entity_poly.entity_id
_entity_poly.type
_entity_poly.pdbx_seq_one_letter_code
_entity_poly.pdbx_strand_id
1 'polypeptide(L)'
;MLDLNHLQNYREDNRLEAKQALGGLPESIWETYSAFANAEGGVILLGVEELPDKSLQALDILDPQWLLEDLRAGLNDPQKVSINILKEEDLQICEVDGNRIIAVNVPKAETWQRPVYIENDLYRGTYRRSGEGDYRCSQEEVDAMLAEREENHAL
;
A
#
# COMPACT_ATOMS: atom_id res chain seq x y z
N MET A 1 5.22 -9.91 12.05
CA MET A 1 5.89 -9.82 10.74
C MET A 1 5.52 -11.01 9.86
N LEU A 2 5.32 -10.78 8.57
CA LEU A 2 4.99 -11.86 7.64
C LEU A 2 6.16 -12.83 7.49
N ASP A 3 5.83 -14.12 7.53
CA ASP A 3 6.78 -15.17 7.22
C ASP A 3 6.60 -15.59 5.76
N LEU A 4 7.43 -15.01 4.88
CA LEU A 4 7.33 -15.22 3.44
C LEU A 4 7.68 -16.64 3.02
N ASN A 5 8.33 -17.43 3.90
CA ASN A 5 8.60 -18.84 3.63
C ASN A 5 7.31 -19.69 3.72
N HIS A 6 6.25 -19.13 4.28
CA HIS A 6 4.95 -19.77 4.42
C HIS A 6 3.85 -18.92 3.81
N LEU A 7 4.14 -18.32 2.65
CA LEU A 7 3.22 -17.42 1.97
C LEU A 7 1.84 -18.05 1.72
N GLN A 8 1.80 -19.34 1.44
CA GLN A 8 0.55 -20.07 1.19
C GLN A 8 -0.41 -20.10 2.39
N ASN A 9 0.09 -19.78 3.59
CA ASN A 9 -0.74 -19.74 4.80
C ASN A 9 -1.43 -18.41 5.01
N TYR A 10 -1.11 -17.40 4.19
CA TYR A 10 -1.69 -16.07 4.32
C TYR A 10 -2.84 -15.87 3.34
N ARG A 11 -3.72 -14.94 3.69
CA ARG A 11 -4.83 -14.49 2.85
C ARG A 11 -4.83 -12.97 2.84
N GLU A 12 -5.35 -12.38 1.77
CA GLU A 12 -5.59 -10.94 1.78
C GLU A 12 -6.55 -10.59 2.91
N ASP A 13 -6.32 -9.46 3.56
CA ASP A 13 -7.14 -8.97 4.64
C ASP A 13 -6.98 -7.45 4.78
N ASN A 14 -7.35 -6.91 5.94
CA ASN A 14 -7.25 -5.47 6.17
C ASN A 14 -5.80 -4.95 6.27
N ARG A 15 -4.80 -5.84 6.30
CA ARG A 15 -3.38 -5.48 6.42
C ARG A 15 -2.49 -6.19 5.39
N LEU A 16 -3.09 -6.86 4.42
CA LEU A 16 -2.31 -7.59 3.41
C LEU A 16 -3.02 -7.54 2.07
N GLU A 17 -2.30 -7.11 1.05
CA GLU A 17 -2.76 -7.05 -0.33
C GLU A 17 -1.72 -7.68 -1.24
N ALA A 18 -2.16 -8.53 -2.17
CA ALA A 18 -1.30 -9.14 -3.18
C ALA A 18 -1.65 -8.56 -4.55
N LYS A 19 -0.62 -8.21 -5.33
CA LYS A 19 -0.76 -7.71 -6.69
C LYS A 19 0.22 -8.43 -7.58
N GLN A 20 -0.23 -8.87 -8.75
CA GLN A 20 0.62 -9.65 -9.65
C GLN A 20 1.81 -8.84 -10.17
N ALA A 21 1.56 -7.62 -10.63
CA ALA A 21 2.60 -6.66 -11.05
C ALA A 21 3.55 -7.19 -12.14
N LEU A 22 3.12 -8.19 -12.92
CA LEU A 22 3.96 -8.78 -13.96
C LEU A 22 4.05 -7.90 -15.21
N GLY A 23 3.05 -7.06 -15.42
CA GLY A 23 3.03 -6.10 -16.53
C GLY A 23 3.51 -4.71 -16.15
N GLY A 24 4.12 -4.57 -14.98
CA GLY A 24 4.58 -3.30 -14.43
C GLY A 24 3.84 -2.95 -13.16
N LEU A 25 4.05 -1.75 -12.66
CA LEU A 25 3.43 -1.28 -11.42
C LEU A 25 1.93 -1.03 -11.67
N PRO A 26 1.03 -1.75 -10.95
CA PRO A 26 -0.41 -1.53 -11.16
C PRO A 26 -0.84 -0.17 -10.61
N GLU A 27 -1.71 0.53 -11.33
CA GLU A 27 -2.22 1.83 -10.89
C GLU A 27 -2.96 1.75 -9.57
N SER A 28 -3.60 0.62 -9.30
CA SER A 28 -4.33 0.40 -8.04
C SER A 28 -3.43 0.37 -6.80
N ILE A 29 -2.11 0.34 -6.97
CA ILE A 29 -1.20 0.37 -5.82
C ILE A 29 -1.36 1.66 -5.01
N TRP A 30 -1.70 2.77 -5.67
CA TRP A 30 -1.83 4.06 -5.00
C TRP A 30 -3.07 4.09 -4.11
N GLU A 31 -4.17 3.49 -4.55
CA GLU A 31 -5.37 3.33 -3.72
C GLU A 31 -5.08 2.51 -2.47
N THR A 32 -4.36 1.40 -2.63
CA THR A 32 -4.00 0.53 -1.51
C THR A 32 -3.04 1.23 -0.55
N TYR A 33 -2.07 1.97 -1.09
CA TYR A 33 -1.17 2.78 -0.28
C TYR A 33 -1.94 3.76 0.60
N SER A 34 -2.84 4.54 -0.01
CA SER A 34 -3.69 5.49 0.72
C SER A 34 -4.52 4.76 1.78
N ALA A 35 -5.17 3.66 1.39
CA ALA A 35 -6.05 2.92 2.27
C ALA A 35 -5.32 2.35 3.50
N PHE A 36 -4.14 1.78 3.32
CA PHE A 36 -3.34 1.26 4.43
C PHE A 36 -2.84 2.39 5.32
N ALA A 37 -2.34 3.46 4.72
CA ALA A 37 -1.81 4.60 5.48
C ALA A 37 -2.87 5.24 6.38
N ASN A 38 -4.10 5.35 5.89
CA ASN A 38 -5.20 5.97 6.62
C ASN A 38 -5.88 5.01 7.62
N ALA A 39 -5.55 3.73 7.59
CA ALA A 39 -6.13 2.72 8.49
C ALA A 39 -5.06 2.22 9.48
N GLU A 40 -4.75 0.94 9.45
CA GLU A 40 -3.84 0.31 10.42
C GLU A 40 -2.46 0.01 9.84
N GLY A 41 -2.19 0.48 8.62
CA GLY A 41 -1.01 0.07 7.88
C GLY A 41 -1.19 -1.31 7.28
N GLY A 42 -0.18 -1.81 6.59
CA GLY A 42 -0.23 -3.12 5.98
C GLY A 42 0.93 -3.39 5.06
N VAL A 43 0.92 -4.55 4.44
CA VAL A 43 1.95 -4.97 3.50
C VAL A 43 1.32 -5.19 2.13
N ILE A 44 1.92 -4.61 1.09
CA ILE A 44 1.56 -4.86 -0.30
C ILE A 44 2.64 -5.78 -0.87
N LEU A 45 2.23 -6.94 -1.37
CA LEU A 45 3.15 -7.89 -2.00
C LEU A 45 3.00 -7.77 -3.52
N LEU A 46 4.07 -7.38 -4.19
CA LEU A 46 4.12 -7.29 -5.66
C LEU A 46 4.77 -8.56 -6.21
N GLY A 47 4.20 -9.11 -7.27
CA GLY A 47 4.64 -10.39 -7.82
C GLY A 47 4.01 -11.57 -7.11
N VAL A 48 2.83 -11.39 -6.55
CA VAL A 48 2.08 -12.41 -5.83
C VAL A 48 0.65 -12.45 -6.36
N GLU A 49 0.12 -13.65 -6.59
CA GLU A 49 -1.26 -13.80 -7.03
C GLU A 49 -2.11 -14.51 -5.97
N GLU A 50 -3.39 -14.20 -5.97
CA GLU A 50 -4.38 -14.91 -5.18
C GLU A 50 -4.94 -16.03 -6.02
N LEU A 51 -4.84 -17.25 -5.52
CA LEU A 51 -5.37 -18.44 -6.20
C LEU A 51 -6.89 -18.58 -5.95
N PRO A 52 -7.59 -19.45 -6.71
CA PRO A 52 -9.05 -19.61 -6.52
C PRO A 52 -9.46 -19.97 -5.10
N ASP A 53 -8.61 -20.68 -4.35
CA ASP A 53 -8.86 -21.04 -2.96
C ASP A 53 -8.47 -19.93 -1.97
N LYS A 54 -8.12 -18.74 -2.48
CA LYS A 54 -7.70 -17.58 -1.72
C LYS A 54 -6.29 -17.64 -1.15
N SER A 55 -5.54 -18.73 -1.38
CA SER A 55 -4.14 -18.80 -0.98
C SER A 55 -3.28 -17.91 -1.89
N LEU A 56 -2.12 -17.52 -1.42
CA LEU A 56 -1.20 -16.63 -2.13
C LEU A 56 -0.05 -17.46 -2.72
N GLN A 57 0.35 -17.11 -3.93
CA GLN A 57 1.45 -17.75 -4.63
C GLN A 57 2.39 -16.73 -5.23
N ALA A 58 3.70 -16.90 -4.97
CA ALA A 58 4.70 -16.02 -5.54
C ALA A 58 4.87 -16.28 -7.04
N LEU A 59 4.96 -15.19 -7.79
CA LEU A 59 5.33 -15.18 -9.21
C LEU A 59 6.70 -14.50 -9.29
N ASP A 60 7.46 -14.76 -10.36
CA ASP A 60 8.77 -14.13 -10.48
C ASP A 60 8.66 -12.81 -11.23
N ILE A 61 9.13 -11.71 -10.60
CA ILE A 61 9.23 -10.41 -11.26
C ILE A 61 10.55 -10.40 -12.04
N LEU A 62 10.48 -10.17 -13.35
CA LEU A 62 11.67 -10.20 -14.21
C LEU A 62 12.73 -9.17 -13.82
N ASP A 63 12.30 -7.96 -13.53
CA ASP A 63 13.20 -6.86 -13.16
C ASP A 63 12.66 -6.14 -11.93
N PRO A 64 12.87 -6.71 -10.73
CA PRO A 64 12.35 -6.09 -9.51
C PRO A 64 12.98 -4.74 -9.21
N GLN A 65 14.24 -4.51 -9.59
CA GLN A 65 14.89 -3.21 -9.38
C GLN A 65 14.21 -2.11 -10.19
N TRP A 66 13.87 -2.39 -11.46
CA TRP A 66 13.18 -1.42 -12.29
C TRP A 66 11.79 -1.09 -11.73
N LEU A 67 11.06 -2.12 -11.29
CA LEU A 67 9.74 -1.93 -10.70
C LEU A 67 9.83 -1.10 -9.40
N LEU A 68 10.84 -1.36 -8.60
CA LEU A 68 11.08 -0.64 -7.36
C LEU A 68 11.40 0.83 -7.61
N GLU A 69 12.21 1.12 -8.64
CA GLU A 69 12.51 2.50 -9.02
C GLU A 69 11.26 3.24 -9.49
N ASP A 70 10.38 2.56 -10.23
CA ASP A 70 9.12 3.14 -10.67
C ASP A 70 8.23 3.47 -9.47
N LEU A 71 8.20 2.57 -8.48
CA LEU A 71 7.47 2.80 -7.23
C LEU A 71 8.02 4.01 -6.48
N ARG A 72 9.35 4.11 -6.35
CA ARG A 72 9.99 5.25 -5.68
C ARG A 72 9.65 6.57 -6.38
N ALA A 73 9.68 6.55 -7.71
CA ALA A 73 9.35 7.76 -8.48
C ALA A 73 7.92 8.20 -8.21
N GLY A 74 6.98 7.28 -8.15
CA GLY A 74 5.58 7.59 -7.85
C GLY A 74 5.38 8.11 -6.43
N LEU A 75 6.08 7.51 -5.46
CA LEU A 75 6.00 7.94 -4.06
C LEU A 75 6.53 9.37 -3.86
N ASN A 76 7.45 9.81 -4.72
CA ASN A 76 8.02 11.14 -4.66
C ASN A 76 7.33 12.14 -5.59
N ASP A 77 6.26 11.72 -6.25
CA ASP A 77 5.50 12.56 -7.18
C ASP A 77 4.24 13.10 -6.47
N PRO A 78 4.18 14.40 -6.16
CA PRO A 78 3.02 14.97 -5.47
C PRO A 78 1.72 14.92 -6.27
N GLN A 79 1.80 14.65 -7.58
CA GLN A 79 0.60 14.42 -8.39
C GLN A 79 0.03 13.02 -8.17
N LYS A 80 0.85 12.09 -7.67
CA LYS A 80 0.42 10.72 -7.40
C LYS A 80 0.03 10.50 -5.95
N VAL A 81 0.82 10.99 -5.00
CA VAL A 81 0.53 10.83 -3.57
C VAL A 81 0.76 12.14 -2.83
N SER A 82 -0.06 12.40 -1.83
CA SER A 82 0.02 13.64 -1.05
C SER A 82 1.30 13.73 -0.22
N ILE A 83 1.82 12.60 0.20
CA ILE A 83 3.04 12.51 1.01
C ILE A 83 3.62 11.09 0.87
N ASN A 84 4.94 11.00 0.85
CA ASN A 84 5.63 9.71 0.93
C ASN A 84 5.94 9.43 2.40
N ILE A 85 5.27 8.43 2.99
CA ILE A 85 5.50 8.04 4.38
C ILE A 85 6.39 6.80 4.50
N LEU A 86 6.92 6.30 3.37
CA LEU A 86 7.76 5.11 3.36
C LEU A 86 9.23 5.47 3.51
N LYS A 87 9.95 4.60 4.21
CA LYS A 87 11.41 4.65 4.29
C LYS A 87 11.98 3.63 3.32
N GLU A 88 13.26 3.72 3.01
CA GLU A 88 13.89 2.77 2.11
C GLU A 88 13.80 1.33 2.62
N GLU A 89 13.85 1.14 3.93
CA GLU A 89 13.72 -0.18 4.55
C GLU A 89 12.32 -0.77 4.42
N ASP A 90 11.32 0.04 4.07
CA ASP A 90 9.95 -0.44 3.81
C ASP A 90 9.79 -1.05 2.43
N LEU A 91 10.80 -0.94 1.58
CA LEU A 91 10.80 -1.42 0.20
C LEU A 91 11.82 -2.54 0.07
N GLN A 92 11.35 -3.80 0.07
CA GLN A 92 12.24 -4.95 0.09
C GLN A 92 12.02 -5.87 -1.10
N ILE A 93 13.12 -6.24 -1.77
CA ILE A 93 13.10 -7.32 -2.74
C ILE A 93 13.34 -8.61 -1.96
N CYS A 94 12.45 -9.57 -2.10
CA CYS A 94 12.51 -10.84 -1.36
C CYS A 94 12.48 -12.01 -2.33
N GLU A 95 13.12 -13.11 -1.95
CA GLU A 95 13.05 -14.34 -2.72
C GLU A 95 12.18 -15.34 -1.97
N VAL A 96 11.16 -15.88 -2.65
CA VAL A 96 10.23 -16.85 -2.11
C VAL A 96 10.15 -18.01 -3.10
N ASP A 97 10.58 -19.20 -2.67
CA ASP A 97 10.59 -20.40 -3.51
C ASP A 97 11.30 -20.16 -4.86
N GLY A 98 12.41 -19.42 -4.84
CA GLY A 98 13.16 -19.08 -6.05
C GLY A 98 12.58 -17.94 -6.88
N ASN A 99 11.45 -17.38 -6.48
CA ASN A 99 10.81 -16.27 -7.17
C ASN A 99 11.11 -14.95 -6.45
N ARG A 100 11.38 -13.91 -7.22
CA ARG A 100 11.66 -12.57 -6.68
C ARG A 100 10.37 -11.78 -6.63
N ILE A 101 10.05 -11.28 -5.45
CA ILE A 101 8.87 -10.45 -5.22
C ILE A 101 9.31 -9.17 -4.50
N ILE A 102 8.40 -8.20 -4.41
CA ILE A 102 8.64 -6.99 -3.65
C ILE A 102 7.63 -6.90 -2.52
N ALA A 103 8.12 -6.68 -1.31
CA ALA A 103 7.28 -6.42 -0.14
C ALA A 103 7.34 -4.93 0.17
N VAL A 104 6.19 -4.27 0.16
CA VAL A 104 6.05 -2.85 0.47
C VAL A 104 5.35 -2.74 1.82
N ASN A 105 6.08 -2.31 2.83
CA ASN A 105 5.53 -2.14 4.16
C ASN A 105 4.99 -0.71 4.31
N VAL A 106 3.68 -0.56 4.40
CA VAL A 106 3.04 0.75 4.57
C VAL A 106 2.69 0.91 6.05
N PRO A 107 3.35 1.83 6.76
CA PRO A 107 3.01 2.08 8.15
C PRO A 107 1.68 2.80 8.26
N LYS A 108 1.05 2.71 9.43
CA LYS A 108 -0.08 3.58 9.74
C LYS A 108 0.44 5.02 9.78
N ALA A 109 -0.18 5.90 9.00
CA ALA A 109 0.23 7.30 8.95
C ALA A 109 -0.02 7.97 10.31
N GLU A 110 0.84 8.89 10.66
CA GLU A 110 0.64 9.71 11.86
C GLU A 110 -0.48 10.73 11.60
N THR A 111 -1.06 11.25 12.67
CA THR A 111 -2.21 12.16 12.56
C THR A 111 -1.89 13.37 11.67
N TRP A 112 -0.68 13.92 11.76
CA TRP A 112 -0.29 15.09 10.95
C TRP A 112 -0.09 14.75 9.47
N GLN A 113 0.05 13.45 9.13
CA GLN A 113 0.21 12.98 7.76
C GLN A 113 -1.14 12.68 7.09
N ARG A 114 -2.16 12.40 7.90
CA ARG A 114 -3.49 12.02 7.40
C ARG A 114 -4.37 13.22 7.12
N PRO A 115 -5.22 13.17 6.12
CA PRO A 115 -5.41 12.06 5.21
C PRO A 115 -4.31 11.94 4.17
N VAL A 116 -3.89 10.70 3.88
CA VAL A 116 -2.99 10.40 2.77
C VAL A 116 -3.85 10.15 1.55
N TYR A 117 -3.69 10.95 0.50
CA TYR A 117 -4.56 10.90 -0.67
C TYR A 117 -3.73 10.84 -1.96
N ILE A 118 -4.40 10.49 -3.05
CA ILE A 118 -3.77 10.27 -4.35
C ILE A 118 -4.39 11.19 -5.41
N GLU A 119 -3.72 11.28 -6.56
CA GLU A 119 -4.18 12.03 -7.73
C GLU A 119 -4.42 13.52 -7.44
N ASN A 120 -3.72 14.04 -6.43
CA ASN A 120 -3.84 15.44 -6.03
C ASN A 120 -5.29 15.85 -5.73
N ASP A 121 -6.11 14.91 -5.25
CA ASP A 121 -7.53 15.12 -5.00
C ASP A 121 -7.90 14.62 -3.59
N LEU A 122 -7.94 15.54 -2.65
CA LEU A 122 -8.20 15.23 -1.24
C LEU A 122 -9.51 14.48 -1.03
N TYR A 123 -10.59 14.91 -1.65
CA TYR A 123 -11.92 14.34 -1.36
C TYR A 123 -12.27 13.14 -2.22
N ARG A 124 -11.59 12.93 -3.35
CA ARG A 124 -11.82 11.77 -4.20
C ARG A 124 -10.68 10.76 -4.15
N GLY A 125 -9.52 11.18 -3.64
CA GLY A 125 -8.32 10.35 -3.62
C GLY A 125 -7.96 9.81 -2.25
N THR A 126 -8.80 10.01 -1.24
CA THR A 126 -8.55 9.46 0.10
C THR A 126 -9.28 8.14 0.26
N TYR A 127 -8.53 7.08 0.57
CA TYR A 127 -9.06 5.72 0.68
C TYR A 127 -8.90 5.18 2.08
N ARG A 128 -9.75 4.21 2.44
CA ARG A 128 -9.67 3.45 3.68
C ARG A 128 -9.70 1.96 3.38
N ARG A 129 -9.14 1.20 4.26
CA ARG A 129 -9.13 -0.26 4.14
C ARG A 129 -10.25 -0.85 4.99
N SER A 130 -11.05 -1.74 4.40
CA SER A 130 -12.07 -2.49 5.11
C SER A 130 -12.05 -3.92 4.58
N GLY A 131 -11.75 -4.90 5.45
CA GLY A 131 -11.53 -6.26 5.01
C GLY A 131 -10.40 -6.31 3.99
N GLU A 132 -10.64 -6.93 2.86
CA GLU A 132 -9.64 -7.02 1.78
C GLU A 132 -9.83 -5.97 0.67
N GLY A 133 -10.64 -4.95 0.91
CA GLY A 133 -10.96 -3.93 -0.08
C GLY A 133 -10.51 -2.53 0.28
N ASP A 134 -10.25 -1.75 -0.77
CA ASP A 134 -9.93 -0.33 -0.68
C ASP A 134 -11.19 0.46 -1.07
N TYR A 135 -11.63 1.36 -0.19
CA TYR A 135 -12.84 2.12 -0.40
C TYR A 135 -12.56 3.60 -0.26
N ARG A 136 -13.16 4.37 -1.16
CA ARG A 136 -13.05 5.83 -1.09
C ARG A 136 -13.73 6.32 0.19
N CYS A 137 -13.05 7.18 0.93
CA CYS A 137 -13.61 7.80 2.13
C CYS A 137 -14.72 8.75 1.76
N SER A 138 -15.74 8.83 2.64
CA SER A 138 -16.78 9.86 2.53
C SER A 138 -16.20 11.23 2.87
N GLN A 139 -16.92 12.29 2.51
CA GLN A 139 -16.52 13.64 2.89
C GLN A 139 -16.43 13.78 4.41
N GLU A 140 -17.36 13.18 5.15
CA GLU A 140 -17.32 13.22 6.61
C GLU A 140 -16.09 12.54 7.19
N GLU A 141 -15.68 11.41 6.59
CA GLU A 141 -14.46 10.71 7.03
C GLU A 141 -13.21 11.55 6.77
N VAL A 142 -13.13 12.21 5.61
CA VAL A 142 -12.01 13.09 5.28
C VAL A 142 -11.99 14.28 6.23
N ASP A 143 -13.14 14.91 6.45
CA ASP A 143 -13.25 16.06 7.34
C ASP A 143 -12.87 15.71 8.78
N ALA A 144 -13.21 14.49 9.23
CA ALA A 144 -12.83 14.01 10.56
C ALA A 144 -11.31 13.88 10.70
N MET A 145 -10.63 13.36 9.66
CA MET A 145 -9.17 13.27 9.66
C MET A 145 -8.52 14.65 9.66
N LEU A 146 -9.07 15.59 8.91
CA LEU A 146 -8.58 16.98 8.90
C LEU A 146 -8.75 17.63 10.27
N ALA A 147 -9.87 17.39 10.94
CA ALA A 147 -10.11 17.91 12.28
C ALA A 147 -9.12 17.36 13.30
N GLU A 148 -8.85 16.05 13.26
CA GLU A 148 -7.83 15.43 14.12
C GLU A 148 -6.45 16.04 13.90
N ARG A 149 -6.11 16.29 12.65
CA ARG A 149 -4.83 16.91 12.28
C ARG A 149 -4.69 18.28 12.89
N GLU A 150 -5.74 19.11 12.82
CA GLU A 150 -5.74 20.44 13.40
C GLU A 150 -5.65 20.44 14.91
N GLU A 151 -6.38 19.54 15.58
CA GLU A 151 -6.33 19.40 17.03
C GLU A 151 -4.92 19.10 17.51
N ASN A 152 -4.21 18.19 16.82
CA ASN A 152 -2.84 17.86 17.17
C ASN A 152 -1.86 18.99 16.88
N HIS A 153 -2.15 19.86 15.93
CA HIS A 153 -1.33 21.03 15.64
C HIS A 153 -1.57 22.18 16.61
N ALA A 154 -2.74 22.26 17.21
CA ALA A 154 -3.09 23.31 18.16
C ALA A 154 -2.37 23.16 19.50
N LEU A 155 -1.78 22.00 19.76
CA LEU A 155 -1.01 21.74 20.97
C LEU A 155 0.47 22.01 20.75
#